data_2c1b3967fdfe2dc031428f80ca57875a
#
_entry.id   2c1b3967fdfe2dc031428f80ca57875a
#
_cell.length_a   1.000
_cell.length_b   1.000
_cell.length_c   1.000
_cell.angle_alpha   90.00
_cell.angle_beta   90.00
_cell.angle_gamma   90.00
#
_symmetry.space_group_name_H-M   'P 1'
#
loop_
_entity.id
_entity.type
_entity.pdbx_description
1 polymer ?
#
loop_
_entity_poly.entity_id
_entity_poly.type
_entity_poly.pdbx_seq_one_letter_code
_entity_poly.pdbx_strand_id
1 'polypeptide(L)'
;MQSWNLMEIDTPEGSRSPVVLHSEDGEARAVLIGLKPGQRLGDHQVKEAAMLVVVDGAVDVEAGAERVSAGLGTVLRFDPDERHSVSTESGARLLLVLAPWPGAGHYRGSAAR
;
A
#
# COMPACT_ATOMS: atom_id res chain seq x y z
N MET A 1 12.65 -20.52 1.16
CA MET A 1 12.48 -19.35 0.30
C MET A 1 11.06 -19.29 -0.21
N GLN A 2 10.49 -18.09 -0.25
CA GLN A 2 9.16 -17.87 -0.82
C GLN A 2 9.31 -16.90 -2.00
N SER A 3 8.46 -17.07 -3.00
CA SER A 3 8.47 -16.16 -4.15
C SER A 3 7.05 -15.93 -4.64
N TRP A 4 6.82 -14.74 -5.17
CA TRP A 4 5.52 -14.35 -5.73
C TRP A 4 5.73 -13.65 -7.05
N ASN A 5 4.91 -14.01 -8.05
CA ASN A 5 4.82 -13.22 -9.27
C ASN A 5 3.62 -12.30 -9.14
N LEU A 6 3.88 -11.02 -8.90
CA LEU A 6 2.84 -10.05 -8.58
C LEU A 6 1.89 -9.80 -9.76
N MET A 7 2.29 -10.14 -10.97
CA MET A 7 1.45 -9.97 -12.14
C MET A 7 0.47 -11.13 -12.34
N GLU A 8 0.73 -12.27 -11.69
CA GLU A 8 -0.11 -13.47 -11.83
C GLU A 8 -1.11 -13.64 -10.69
N ILE A 9 -0.99 -12.85 -9.64
CA ILE A 9 -1.88 -12.93 -8.49
C ILE A 9 -3.17 -12.19 -8.79
N ASP A 10 -4.30 -12.86 -8.57
CA ASP A 10 -5.61 -12.28 -8.80
C ASP A 10 -5.98 -11.28 -7.69
N THR A 11 -6.51 -10.12 -8.08
CA THR A 11 -6.97 -9.09 -7.14
C THR A 11 -8.43 -8.72 -7.47
N PRO A 12 -9.37 -9.65 -7.28
CA PRO A 12 -10.74 -9.49 -7.81
C PRO A 12 -11.52 -8.36 -7.16
N GLU A 13 -11.22 -8.05 -5.91
CA GLU A 13 -11.96 -7.04 -5.14
C GLU A 13 -11.40 -5.63 -5.27
N GLY A 14 -10.35 -5.45 -6.08
CA GLY A 14 -9.70 -4.16 -6.22
C GLY A 14 -9.11 -3.70 -4.90
N SER A 15 -9.30 -2.42 -4.55
CA SER A 15 -8.69 -1.85 -3.35
C SER A 15 -9.33 -2.32 -2.04
N ARG A 16 -10.49 -2.97 -2.10
CA ARG A 16 -11.22 -3.37 -0.89
C ARG A 16 -10.67 -4.62 -0.24
N SER A 17 -10.00 -5.45 -1.00
CA SER A 17 -9.49 -6.74 -0.52
C SER A 17 -8.05 -6.93 -0.97
N PRO A 18 -7.11 -6.26 -0.31
CA PRO A 18 -5.70 -6.47 -0.64
C PRO A 18 -5.31 -7.92 -0.35
N VAL A 19 -4.45 -8.45 -1.20
CA VAL A 19 -3.94 -9.81 -1.03
C VAL A 19 -2.74 -9.76 -0.13
N VAL A 20 -2.82 -10.40 1.04
CA VAL A 20 -1.71 -10.46 1.99
C VAL A 20 -0.72 -11.50 1.50
N LEU A 21 0.48 -11.06 1.16
CA LEU A 21 1.57 -11.93 0.73
C LEU A 21 2.36 -12.46 1.91
N HIS A 22 2.62 -11.58 2.87
CA HIS A 22 3.41 -11.89 4.05
C HIS A 22 2.97 -10.98 5.18
N SER A 23 2.91 -11.50 6.39
CA SER A 23 2.61 -10.70 7.56
C SER A 23 3.19 -11.41 8.78
N GLU A 24 4.21 -10.81 9.40
CA GLU A 24 4.85 -11.38 10.56
C GLU A 24 5.22 -10.29 11.56
N ASP A 25 4.77 -10.48 12.79
CA ASP A 25 5.04 -9.54 13.87
C ASP A 25 6.54 -9.41 14.13
N GLY A 26 6.98 -8.17 14.28
CA GLY A 26 8.39 -7.86 14.47
C GLY A 26 9.18 -7.80 13.17
N GLU A 27 8.55 -8.01 12.06
CA GLU A 27 9.20 -8.05 10.76
C GLU A 27 8.52 -7.08 9.79
N ALA A 28 7.61 -7.57 8.96
CA ALA A 28 6.98 -6.76 7.94
C ALA A 28 5.62 -7.31 7.54
N ARG A 29 4.81 -6.45 6.94
CA ARG A 29 3.60 -6.85 6.25
C ARG A 29 3.70 -6.40 4.81
N ALA A 30 3.48 -7.31 3.87
CA ALA A 30 3.49 -7.03 2.45
C ALA A 30 2.15 -7.43 1.84
N VAL A 31 1.52 -6.50 1.13
CA VAL A 31 0.23 -6.74 0.49
C VAL A 31 0.25 -6.28 -0.96
N LEU A 32 -0.51 -6.98 -1.79
CA LEU A 32 -0.73 -6.60 -3.17
C LEU A 32 -2.12 -5.98 -3.30
N ILE A 33 -2.18 -4.81 -3.92
CA ILE A 33 -3.42 -4.07 -4.11
C ILE A 33 -3.65 -3.90 -5.59
N GLY A 34 -4.83 -4.30 -6.08
CA GLY A 34 -5.26 -4.00 -7.44
C GLY A 34 -6.23 -2.84 -7.43
N LEU A 35 -5.95 -1.81 -8.19
CA LEU A 35 -6.87 -0.69 -8.41
C LEU A 35 -7.41 -0.78 -9.82
N LYS A 36 -8.72 -0.82 -9.94
CA LYS A 36 -9.39 -0.74 -11.24
C LYS A 36 -9.41 0.69 -11.74
N PRO A 37 -9.58 0.91 -13.06
CA PRO A 37 -9.67 2.28 -13.57
C PRO A 37 -10.69 3.11 -12.79
N GLY A 38 -10.26 4.30 -12.39
CA GLY A 38 -11.09 5.24 -11.63
C GLY A 38 -11.13 5.00 -10.13
N GLN A 39 -10.51 3.95 -9.62
CA GLN A 39 -10.50 3.66 -8.19
C GLN A 39 -9.47 4.50 -7.45
N ARG A 40 -9.66 4.56 -6.14
CA ARG A 40 -8.81 5.36 -5.28
C ARG A 40 -8.73 4.70 -3.90
N LEU A 41 -7.54 4.82 -3.30
CA LEU A 41 -7.35 4.63 -1.86
C LEU A 41 -7.48 6.01 -1.24
N GLY A 42 -8.52 6.23 -0.44
CA GLY A 42 -8.79 7.53 0.15
C GLY A 42 -7.73 7.93 1.16
N ASP A 43 -7.91 9.10 1.75
CA ASP A 43 -7.02 9.59 2.77
C ASP A 43 -6.86 8.58 3.88
N HIS A 44 -5.63 8.14 4.09
CA HIS A 44 -5.32 7.23 5.18
C HIS A 44 -3.87 7.41 5.63
N GLN A 45 -3.59 6.84 6.77
CA GLN A 45 -2.25 6.83 7.34
C GLN A 45 -2.06 5.53 8.10
N VAL A 46 -0.82 5.10 8.21
CA VAL A 46 -0.48 3.89 8.94
C VAL A 46 0.60 4.20 9.97
N LYS A 47 0.72 3.35 10.97
CA LYS A 47 1.68 3.54 12.06
C LYS A 47 3.09 3.09 11.67
N GLU A 48 3.22 2.36 10.59
CA GLU A 48 4.49 1.86 10.08
C GLU A 48 5.06 2.83 9.04
N ALA A 49 6.35 2.74 8.78
CA ALA A 49 6.89 3.28 7.55
C ALA A 49 6.35 2.43 6.40
N ALA A 50 5.94 3.08 5.32
CA ALA A 50 5.32 2.40 4.19
C ALA A 50 6.12 2.63 2.92
N MET A 51 6.37 1.56 2.17
CA MET A 51 6.89 1.67 0.81
C MET A 51 5.83 1.19 -0.15
N LEU A 52 5.52 2.02 -1.12
CA LEU A 52 4.55 1.73 -2.16
C LEU A 52 5.28 1.60 -3.49
N VAL A 53 5.14 0.44 -4.12
CA VAL A 53 5.78 0.16 -5.41
C VAL A 53 4.70 0.04 -6.47
N VAL A 54 4.82 0.80 -7.55
CA VAL A 54 3.94 0.65 -8.70
C VAL A 54 4.45 -0.51 -9.54
N VAL A 55 3.74 -1.62 -9.47
CA VAL A 55 4.12 -2.87 -10.16
C VAL A 55 3.59 -2.88 -11.58
N ASP A 56 2.45 -2.23 -11.81
CA ASP A 56 1.84 -2.12 -13.13
C ASP A 56 0.90 -0.92 -13.13
N GLY A 57 0.73 -0.29 -14.29
CA GLY A 57 -0.15 0.86 -14.45
C GLY A 57 0.48 2.15 -13.94
N ALA A 58 -0.38 3.07 -13.52
CA ALA A 58 0.04 4.39 -13.06
C ALA A 58 -0.92 4.94 -12.03
N VAL A 59 -0.39 5.73 -11.09
CA VAL A 59 -1.17 6.35 -10.03
C VAL A 59 -0.78 7.81 -9.84
N ASP A 60 -1.69 8.58 -9.25
CA ASP A 60 -1.42 9.89 -8.72
C ASP A 60 -1.47 9.81 -7.20
N VAL A 61 -0.44 10.31 -6.54
CA VAL A 61 -0.29 10.24 -5.10
C VAL A 61 -0.21 11.64 -4.53
N GLU A 62 -1.00 11.90 -3.50
CA GLU A 62 -0.97 13.16 -2.77
C GLU A 62 -0.60 12.90 -1.32
N ALA A 63 0.35 13.65 -0.80
CA ALA A 63 0.75 13.62 0.60
C ALA A 63 1.05 15.04 1.04
N GLY A 64 0.17 15.62 1.85
CA GLY A 64 0.24 17.02 2.21
C GLY A 64 0.12 17.92 0.98
N ALA A 65 1.09 18.79 0.78
CA ALA A 65 1.16 19.67 -0.38
C ALA A 65 1.85 19.03 -1.58
N GLU A 66 2.42 17.86 -1.41
CA GLU A 66 3.11 17.15 -2.49
C GLU A 66 2.15 16.34 -3.35
N ARG A 67 2.44 16.30 -4.62
CA ARG A 67 1.69 15.49 -5.58
C ARG A 67 2.68 14.86 -6.55
N VAL A 68 2.57 13.56 -6.74
CA VAL A 68 3.46 12.79 -7.61
C VAL A 68 2.62 11.92 -8.54
N SER A 69 2.93 11.97 -9.84
CA SER A 69 2.41 11.01 -10.80
C SER A 69 3.44 9.91 -10.95
N ALA A 70 3.05 8.68 -10.66
CA ALA A 70 3.96 7.56 -10.56
C ALA A 70 3.54 6.43 -11.50
N GLY A 71 4.43 6.05 -12.40
CA GLY A 71 4.22 4.93 -13.30
C GLY A 71 4.96 3.69 -12.84
N LEU A 72 4.90 2.67 -13.69
CA LEU A 72 5.56 1.39 -13.48
C LEU A 72 7.00 1.55 -13.00
N GLY A 73 7.34 0.86 -11.93
CA GLY A 73 8.69 0.86 -11.38
C GLY A 73 8.97 1.95 -10.35
N THR A 74 8.02 2.84 -10.10
CA THR A 74 8.21 3.91 -9.10
C THR A 74 8.04 3.35 -7.71
N VAL A 75 8.90 3.78 -6.80
CA VAL A 75 8.80 3.49 -5.37
C VAL A 75 8.57 4.79 -4.62
N LEU A 76 7.57 4.79 -3.76
CA LEU A 76 7.25 5.92 -2.89
C LEU A 76 7.38 5.47 -1.44
N ARG A 77 7.86 6.35 -0.58
CA ARG A 77 7.96 6.06 0.85
C ARG A 77 7.17 7.08 1.65
N PHE A 78 6.36 6.59 2.59
CA PHE A 78 5.63 7.43 3.53
C PHE A 78 6.17 7.20 4.93
N ASP A 79 6.33 8.28 5.67
CA ASP A 79 6.70 8.21 7.08
C ASP A 79 5.53 7.65 7.91
N PRO A 80 5.81 7.10 9.10
CA PRO A 80 4.71 6.74 10.01
C PRO A 80 3.78 7.93 10.21
N ASP A 81 2.49 7.65 10.19
CA ASP A 81 1.40 8.64 10.37
C ASP A 81 1.30 9.69 9.25
N GLU A 82 2.05 9.59 8.20
CA GLU A 82 1.94 10.51 7.07
C GLU A 82 0.66 10.22 6.29
N ARG A 83 -0.24 11.20 6.27
CA ARG A 83 -1.51 11.07 5.58
C ARG A 83 -1.29 11.18 4.06
N HIS A 84 -1.87 10.26 3.32
CA HIS A 84 -1.73 10.23 1.87
C HIS A 84 -2.96 9.63 1.19
N SER A 85 -3.09 9.87 -0.10
CA SER A 85 -4.10 9.25 -0.95
C SER A 85 -3.49 8.84 -2.27
N VAL A 86 -4.06 7.80 -2.87
CA VAL A 86 -3.62 7.25 -4.15
C VAL A 86 -4.83 7.09 -5.06
N SER A 87 -4.72 7.52 -6.31
CA SER A 87 -5.79 7.36 -7.28
C SER A 87 -5.22 6.89 -8.61
N THR A 88 -6.05 6.29 -9.43
CA THR A 88 -5.66 5.86 -10.77
C THR A 88 -6.77 6.12 -11.77
N GLU A 89 -6.42 6.54 -12.98
CA GLU A 89 -7.36 6.68 -14.08
C GLU A 89 -7.45 5.39 -14.89
N SER A 90 -6.31 4.76 -15.12
CA SER A 90 -6.21 3.63 -16.04
C SER A 90 -6.13 2.27 -15.36
N GLY A 91 -6.01 2.26 -14.05
CA GLY A 91 -5.78 1.05 -13.28
C GLY A 91 -4.33 0.92 -12.86
N ALA A 92 -4.11 0.19 -11.79
CA ALA A 92 -2.75 -0.01 -11.27
C ALA A 92 -2.69 -1.25 -10.39
N ARG A 93 -1.50 -1.79 -10.27
CA ARG A 93 -1.18 -2.87 -9.36
C ARG A 93 -0.04 -2.38 -8.47
N LEU A 94 -0.25 -2.46 -7.17
CA LEU A 94 0.64 -1.85 -6.18
C LEU A 94 1.10 -2.89 -5.17
N LEU A 95 2.37 -2.86 -4.83
CA LEU A 95 2.90 -3.60 -3.69
C LEU A 95 3.11 -2.61 -2.55
N LEU A 96 2.50 -2.89 -1.40
CA LEU A 96 2.66 -2.08 -0.19
C LEU A 96 3.40 -2.89 0.86
N VAL A 97 4.50 -2.35 1.36
CA VAL A 97 5.29 -2.98 2.43
C VAL A 97 5.29 -2.06 3.63
N LEU A 98 4.87 -2.59 4.76
CA LEU A 98 4.82 -1.90 6.05
C LEU A 98 5.87 -2.52 6.97
N ALA A 99 6.76 -1.70 7.52
CA ALA A 99 7.81 -2.20 8.40
C ALA A 99 8.26 -1.11 9.38
N PRO A 100 8.60 -1.46 10.62
CA PRO A 100 8.35 -2.76 11.24
C PRO A 100 6.86 -3.00 11.45
N TRP A 101 6.44 -4.23 11.40
CA TRP A 101 5.01 -4.59 11.56
C TRP A 101 4.79 -5.35 12.87
N PRO A 102 3.75 -5.04 13.66
CA PRO A 102 3.01 -3.77 13.58
C PRO A 102 3.84 -2.63 14.16
N GLY A 103 3.63 -1.43 13.62
CA GLY A 103 4.32 -0.24 14.12
C GLY A 103 3.82 0.17 15.50
N ALA A 104 4.58 0.99 16.18
CA ALA A 104 4.24 1.47 17.51
C ALA A 104 2.90 2.21 17.46
N GLY A 105 1.96 1.77 18.29
CA GLY A 105 0.62 2.35 18.36
C GLY A 105 -0.35 1.82 17.33
N HIS A 106 0.04 0.89 16.47
CA HIS A 106 -0.85 0.33 15.45
C HIS A 106 -2.10 -0.28 16.06
N TYR A 107 -1.93 -1.02 17.15
CA TYR A 107 -3.05 -1.65 17.86
C TYR A 107 -3.49 -0.89 19.11
N ARG A 108 -3.22 0.41 19.16
CA ARG A 108 -3.54 1.20 20.35
C ARG A 108 -4.99 1.06 20.78
N GLY A 109 -5.91 1.18 19.83
CA GLY A 109 -7.34 1.02 20.13
C GLY A 109 -7.66 -0.38 20.61
N SER A 110 -7.04 -1.39 20.03
CA SER A 110 -7.19 -2.77 20.44
C SER A 110 -6.52 -3.04 21.77
N ALA A 111 -5.35 -2.46 22.01
CA ALA A 111 -4.62 -2.63 23.26
C ALA A 111 -5.32 -1.99 24.45
N ALA A 112 -6.18 -1.03 24.20
CA ALA A 112 -6.94 -0.38 25.25
C ALA A 112 -8.02 -1.27 25.85
N ARG A 113 -8.32 -2.38 25.22
CA ARG A 113 -9.29 -3.35 25.70
C ARG A 113 -8.84 -4.07 26.96
#